data_f29ddc98e7d12d68e830d2c50226fe24
#
_entry.id   f29ddc98e7d12d68e830d2c50226fe24
#
_cell.length_a   1.000
_cell.length_b   1.000
_cell.length_c   1.000
_cell.angle_alpha   90.00
_cell.angle_beta   90.00
_cell.angle_gamma   90.00
#
_symmetry.space_group_name_H-M   'P 1'
#
loop_
_entity.id
_entity.type
_entity.pdbx_description
1 polymer ?
#
loop_
_entity_poly.entity_id
_entity_poly.type
_entity_poly.pdbx_seq_one_letter_code
_entity_poly.pdbx_strand_id
1 'polypeptide(L)'
;FEFLLQGPENVEFSDHFKKLCKNPIVVHRIPKLRPNIKLALKEWDKFFRNNAHRYDILWSNQNGLTHLEFLKLAKKYGIKKRIVHGHCATADKFYRFIHPLNRLFVGKYATDFWACGVEAANHFYHGKERKNALVINNAIEVEQFLYNEEVREKLRKEYDISEDCLVVGQVSRLYEKAKNQSFCVKVFSELIKKELNSRLVFIGKGDTTFLKNLAKEYGVEDKVIFTGLKSNVGEMLNILDVFFFPSNFEGLPIVLVEAQANGLPVVTANHLPVARILENYDNSLSLKDEFSIWADKILSVRNSRILDREKVYRKITESGYEIKSSTRELERLFNE
;
A
#
# COMPACT_ATOMS: atom_id res chain seq x y z
N PHE A 1 -3.50 23.03 -5.11
CA PHE A 1 -2.50 22.01 -5.52
C PHE A 1 -2.46 21.88 -7.03
N GLU A 2 -1.25 21.75 -7.59
CA GLU A 2 -1.01 21.41 -8.99
C GLU A 2 -0.12 20.17 -9.04
N PHE A 3 -0.33 19.31 -10.03
CA PHE A 3 0.44 18.06 -10.15
C PHE A 3 1.50 18.16 -11.23
N LEU A 4 2.73 17.78 -10.91
CA LEU A 4 3.82 17.66 -11.86
C LEU A 4 4.14 16.18 -12.08
N LEU A 5 3.81 15.66 -13.25
CA LEU A 5 3.94 14.24 -13.59
C LEU A 5 5.01 14.01 -14.65
N GLN A 6 5.75 12.92 -14.50
CA GLN A 6 6.73 12.46 -15.49
C GLN A 6 6.08 11.49 -16.48
N GLY A 7 6.14 11.80 -17.77
CA GLY A 7 5.68 10.93 -18.85
C GLY A 7 4.24 11.18 -19.31
N PRO A 8 3.81 10.45 -20.34
CA PRO A 8 2.51 10.64 -21.00
C PRO A 8 1.36 9.90 -20.32
N GLU A 9 1.63 9.07 -19.32
CA GLU A 9 0.61 8.22 -18.70
C GLU A 9 -0.52 9.06 -18.10
N ASN A 10 -1.75 8.59 -18.24
CA ASN A 10 -2.90 9.23 -17.63
C ASN A 10 -2.81 9.11 -16.10
N VAL A 11 -3.33 10.12 -15.41
CA VAL A 11 -3.51 10.04 -13.96
C VAL A 11 -4.57 8.99 -13.71
N GLU A 12 -4.19 7.84 -13.20
CA GLU A 12 -5.16 6.90 -12.63
C GLU A 12 -5.95 7.70 -11.58
N PHE A 13 -7.26 7.55 -11.52
CA PHE A 13 -8.15 8.31 -10.64
C PHE A 13 -8.45 9.77 -11.05
N SER A 14 -8.12 10.22 -12.28
CA SER A 14 -8.45 11.58 -12.72
C SER A 14 -9.94 11.92 -12.55
N ASP A 15 -10.83 10.96 -12.81
CA ASP A 15 -12.27 11.14 -12.68
C ASP A 15 -12.74 11.16 -11.22
N HIS A 16 -12.05 10.45 -10.34
CA HIS A 16 -12.29 10.51 -8.90
C HIS A 16 -11.90 11.89 -8.34
N PHE A 17 -10.70 12.39 -8.71
CA PHE A 17 -10.27 13.73 -8.34
C PHE A 17 -11.21 14.83 -8.85
N LYS A 18 -11.73 14.71 -10.08
CA LYS A 18 -12.69 15.67 -10.64
C LYS A 18 -13.99 15.76 -9.82
N LYS A 19 -14.42 14.63 -9.21
CA LYS A 19 -15.60 14.61 -8.34
C LYS A 19 -15.34 15.24 -6.98
N LEU A 20 -14.13 15.15 -6.47
CA LEU A 20 -13.78 15.63 -5.13
C LEU A 20 -13.36 17.11 -5.10
N CYS A 21 -12.80 17.63 -6.19
CA CYS A 21 -12.25 18.98 -6.24
C CYS A 21 -13.27 19.99 -6.78
N LYS A 22 -13.51 21.06 -6.02
CA LYS A 22 -14.34 22.20 -6.47
C LYS A 22 -13.73 22.92 -7.67
N ASN A 23 -12.40 22.96 -7.77
CA ASN A 23 -11.66 23.59 -8.86
C ASN A 23 -11.02 22.54 -9.78
N PRO A 24 -10.84 22.85 -11.07
CA PRO A 24 -10.13 21.98 -11.99
C PRO A 24 -8.72 21.64 -11.49
N ILE A 25 -8.37 20.34 -11.56
CA ILE A 25 -7.02 19.89 -11.22
C ILE A 25 -6.09 20.27 -12.37
N VAL A 26 -5.07 21.06 -12.07
CA VAL A 26 -4.01 21.40 -13.00
C VAL A 26 -2.94 20.31 -12.97
N VAL A 27 -2.68 19.71 -14.13
CA VAL A 27 -1.66 18.66 -14.28
C VAL A 27 -0.64 19.13 -15.32
N HIS A 28 0.59 19.32 -14.88
CA HIS A 28 1.72 19.60 -15.74
C HIS A 28 2.44 18.30 -16.10
N ARG A 29 2.85 18.19 -17.37
CA ARG A 29 3.58 17.01 -17.85
C ARG A 29 4.97 17.39 -18.28
N ILE A 30 5.93 16.60 -17.81
CA ILE A 30 7.35 16.75 -18.16
C ILE A 30 7.90 15.38 -18.60
N PRO A 31 8.95 15.36 -19.45
CA PRO A 31 9.51 14.10 -19.90
C PRO A 31 10.11 13.28 -18.75
N LYS A 32 10.04 11.95 -18.86
CA LYS A 32 10.78 11.04 -17.98
C LYS A 32 12.29 11.30 -18.13
N LEU A 33 13.03 11.10 -17.05
CA LEU A 33 14.49 11.32 -17.06
C LEU A 33 15.20 10.44 -18.11
N ARG A 34 14.70 9.23 -18.31
CA ARG A 34 15.19 8.31 -19.36
C ARG A 34 14.14 8.16 -20.47
N PRO A 35 14.53 7.88 -21.71
CA PRO A 35 15.91 7.57 -22.17
C PRO A 35 16.82 8.79 -22.39
N ASN A 36 16.27 10.02 -22.56
CA ASN A 36 17.05 11.21 -22.91
C ASN A 36 17.20 12.17 -21.73
N ILE A 37 18.25 11.97 -20.93
CA ILE A 37 18.51 12.73 -19.71
C ILE A 37 18.72 14.23 -20.01
N LYS A 38 19.48 14.57 -21.06
CA LYS A 38 19.77 15.98 -21.39
C LYS A 38 18.51 16.76 -21.73
N LEU A 39 17.64 16.16 -22.57
CA LEU A 39 16.36 16.77 -22.93
C LEU A 39 15.46 16.91 -21.70
N ALA A 40 15.33 15.85 -20.89
CA ALA A 40 14.51 15.89 -19.69
C ALA A 40 14.95 17.00 -18.73
N LEU A 41 16.24 17.09 -18.42
CA LEU A 41 16.78 18.13 -17.53
C LEU A 41 16.55 19.53 -18.08
N LYS A 42 16.67 19.75 -19.40
CA LYS A 42 16.38 21.03 -20.05
C LYS A 42 14.90 21.42 -19.91
N GLU A 43 13.99 20.48 -20.16
CA GLU A 43 12.55 20.74 -20.05
C GLU A 43 12.12 20.95 -18.59
N TRP A 44 12.73 20.22 -17.64
CA TRP A 44 12.48 20.44 -16.21
C TRP A 44 12.99 21.81 -15.75
N ASP A 45 14.20 22.22 -16.14
CA ASP A 45 14.72 23.56 -15.83
C ASP A 45 13.83 24.66 -16.41
N LYS A 46 13.36 24.48 -17.67
CA LYS A 46 12.40 25.40 -18.31
C LYS A 46 11.09 25.50 -17.54
N PHE A 47 10.53 24.36 -17.09
CA PHE A 47 9.29 24.34 -16.30
C PHE A 47 9.46 25.12 -14.99
N PHE A 48 10.50 24.83 -14.21
CA PHE A 48 10.73 25.51 -12.93
C PHE A 48 11.05 26.99 -13.13
N ARG A 49 11.83 27.36 -14.12
CA ARG A 49 12.13 28.76 -14.45
C ARG A 49 10.86 29.57 -14.69
N ASN A 50 9.91 29.01 -15.42
CA ASN A 50 8.71 29.73 -15.83
C ASN A 50 7.60 29.70 -14.77
N ASN A 51 7.61 28.75 -13.85
CA ASN A 51 6.46 28.49 -12.97
C ASN A 51 6.79 28.56 -11.47
N ALA A 52 8.04 28.42 -11.06
CA ALA A 52 8.39 28.29 -9.63
C ALA A 52 7.92 29.45 -8.76
N HIS A 53 7.85 30.67 -9.33
CA HIS A 53 7.36 31.88 -8.63
C HIS A 53 5.88 31.78 -8.20
N ARG A 54 5.13 30.82 -8.71
CA ARG A 54 3.71 30.57 -8.39
C ARG A 54 3.54 29.64 -7.20
N TYR A 55 4.63 29.01 -6.72
CA TYR A 55 4.56 27.95 -5.73
C TYR A 55 5.39 28.27 -4.50
N ASP A 56 4.77 28.12 -3.33
CA ASP A 56 5.45 28.24 -2.04
C ASP A 56 6.10 26.92 -1.63
N ILE A 57 5.49 25.80 -2.04
CA ILE A 57 5.85 24.45 -1.61
C ILE A 57 6.06 23.52 -2.81
N LEU A 58 7.16 22.78 -2.80
CA LEU A 58 7.32 21.55 -3.60
C LEU A 58 7.17 20.34 -2.69
N TRP A 59 6.16 19.49 -2.94
CA TRP A 59 5.99 18.21 -2.26
C TRP A 59 6.34 17.07 -3.22
N SER A 60 7.51 16.45 -2.99
CA SER A 60 8.07 15.40 -3.84
C SER A 60 7.83 14.02 -3.22
N ASN A 61 6.84 13.30 -3.75
CA ASN A 61 6.52 11.92 -3.37
C ASN A 61 7.43 10.94 -4.11
N GLN A 62 8.16 10.09 -3.39
CA GLN A 62 9.18 9.21 -3.98
C GLN A 62 9.13 7.79 -3.40
N ASN A 63 9.29 6.79 -4.28
CA ASN A 63 9.51 5.38 -3.89
C ASN A 63 10.99 5.04 -3.72
N GLY A 64 11.89 5.97 -3.99
CA GLY A 64 13.34 5.87 -3.81
C GLY A 64 14.03 7.15 -4.26
N LEU A 65 15.15 7.51 -3.65
CA LEU A 65 15.94 8.68 -4.00
C LEU A 65 16.74 8.44 -5.29
N THR A 66 16.03 8.30 -6.40
CA THR A 66 16.62 8.00 -7.72
C THR A 66 17.28 9.21 -8.35
N HIS A 67 16.78 10.42 -8.01
CA HIS A 67 17.33 11.71 -8.38
C HIS A 67 16.87 12.79 -7.42
N LEU A 68 17.63 13.88 -7.30
CA LEU A 68 17.34 15.06 -6.48
C LEU A 68 17.04 16.31 -7.33
N GLU A 69 16.88 16.14 -8.65
CA GLU A 69 16.83 17.27 -9.58
C GLU A 69 15.65 18.22 -9.33
N PHE A 70 14.46 17.69 -8.98
CA PHE A 70 13.32 18.55 -8.63
C PHE A 70 13.60 19.43 -7.42
N LEU A 71 14.25 18.88 -6.39
CA LEU A 71 14.64 19.65 -5.20
C LEU A 71 15.71 20.68 -5.53
N LYS A 72 16.68 20.33 -6.39
CA LYS A 72 17.73 21.27 -6.85
C LYS A 72 17.12 22.43 -7.63
N LEU A 73 16.22 22.13 -8.57
CA LEU A 73 15.55 23.15 -9.39
C LEU A 73 14.61 24.01 -8.53
N ALA A 74 13.83 23.42 -7.64
CA ALA A 74 12.99 24.16 -6.70
C ALA A 74 13.81 25.12 -5.83
N LYS A 75 14.96 24.67 -5.31
CA LYS A 75 15.90 25.51 -4.56
C LYS A 75 16.47 26.63 -5.45
N LYS A 76 16.91 26.30 -6.66
CA LYS A 76 17.49 27.26 -7.63
C LYS A 76 16.53 28.39 -7.98
N TYR A 77 15.24 28.06 -8.14
CA TYR A 77 14.20 29.00 -8.54
C TYR A 77 13.36 29.54 -7.38
N GLY A 78 13.80 29.37 -6.13
CA GLY A 78 13.31 30.11 -4.97
C GLY A 78 12.08 29.52 -4.27
N ILE A 79 11.68 28.28 -4.55
CA ILE A 79 10.63 27.61 -3.76
C ILE A 79 11.18 27.37 -2.36
N LYS A 80 10.51 27.95 -1.35
CA LYS A 80 11.03 28.00 0.03
C LYS A 80 10.91 26.67 0.74
N LYS A 81 9.73 26.03 0.74
CA LYS A 81 9.46 24.75 1.39
C LYS A 81 9.59 23.61 0.38
N ARG A 82 10.49 22.67 0.62
CA ARG A 82 10.81 21.58 -0.30
C ARG A 82 10.78 20.25 0.46
N ILE A 83 9.64 19.58 0.36
CA ILE A 83 9.33 18.37 1.10
C ILE A 83 9.73 17.15 0.27
N VAL A 84 10.48 16.22 0.86
CA VAL A 84 10.65 14.86 0.35
C VAL A 84 9.80 13.93 1.17
N HIS A 85 8.93 13.17 0.52
CA HIS A 85 8.07 12.18 1.15
C HIS A 85 8.41 10.78 0.61
N GLY A 86 9.00 9.95 1.46
CA GLY A 86 9.39 8.58 1.15
C GLY A 86 8.25 7.58 1.37
N HIS A 87 7.92 6.79 0.33
CA HIS A 87 6.80 5.83 0.36
C HIS A 87 7.22 4.37 0.33
N CYS A 88 8.52 4.06 0.41
CA CYS A 88 9.00 2.68 0.32
C CYS A 88 10.13 2.41 1.30
N ALA A 89 10.17 1.21 1.85
CA ALA A 89 11.25 0.76 2.75
C ALA A 89 12.39 0.04 2.01
N THR A 90 12.27 -0.17 0.69
CA THR A 90 13.28 -0.88 -0.11
C THR A 90 13.48 -0.21 -1.45
N ALA A 91 14.74 -0.13 -1.93
CA ALA A 91 15.04 0.33 -3.27
C ALA A 91 14.98 -0.82 -4.29
N ASP A 92 14.46 -0.56 -5.49
CA ASP A 92 14.58 -1.46 -6.62
C ASP A 92 16.09 -1.73 -6.90
N LYS A 93 16.41 -2.96 -7.34
CA LYS A 93 17.79 -3.41 -7.63
C LYS A 93 18.55 -2.44 -8.53
N PHE A 94 17.85 -1.80 -9.48
CA PHE A 94 18.45 -0.85 -10.43
C PHE A 94 18.96 0.43 -9.76
N TYR A 95 18.31 0.88 -8.67
CA TYR A 95 18.67 2.12 -7.96
C TYR A 95 19.56 1.89 -6.73
N ARG A 96 20.01 0.67 -6.52
CA ARG A 96 20.80 0.24 -5.35
C ARG A 96 22.06 1.10 -5.10
N PHE A 97 22.65 1.63 -6.15
CA PHE A 97 23.86 2.46 -6.03
C PHE A 97 23.57 3.95 -5.95
N ILE A 98 22.51 4.44 -6.60
CA ILE A 98 22.17 5.86 -6.67
C ILE A 98 21.48 6.31 -5.38
N HIS A 99 20.59 5.50 -4.84
CA HIS A 99 19.83 5.84 -3.64
C HIS A 99 20.72 6.14 -2.42
N PRO A 100 21.73 5.33 -2.04
CA PRO A 100 22.62 5.64 -0.92
C PRO A 100 23.39 6.95 -1.10
N LEU A 101 23.82 7.23 -2.33
CA LEU A 101 24.54 8.47 -2.64
C LEU A 101 23.62 9.69 -2.50
N ASN A 102 22.43 9.66 -3.09
CA ASN A 102 21.45 10.75 -3.00
C ASN A 102 20.98 10.97 -1.55
N ARG A 103 20.93 9.92 -0.74
CA ARG A 103 20.61 9.98 0.67
C ARG A 103 21.58 10.87 1.47
N LEU A 104 22.85 10.92 1.08
CA LEU A 104 23.85 11.81 1.70
C LEU A 104 23.64 13.28 1.36
N PHE A 105 22.97 13.57 0.25
CA PHE A 105 22.81 14.93 -0.28
C PHE A 105 21.39 15.48 -0.19
N VAL A 106 20.39 14.67 0.20
CA VAL A 106 18.99 15.09 0.24
C VAL A 106 18.80 16.32 1.14
N GLY A 107 19.46 16.37 2.31
CA GLY A 107 19.40 17.48 3.25
C GLY A 107 19.99 18.80 2.72
N LYS A 108 20.79 18.77 1.64
CA LYS A 108 21.29 19.97 0.98
C LYS A 108 20.19 20.71 0.20
N TYR A 109 19.17 19.99 -0.26
CA TYR A 109 18.15 20.50 -1.19
C TYR A 109 16.73 20.48 -0.60
N ALA A 110 16.36 19.50 0.18
CA ALA A 110 15.10 19.48 0.91
C ALA A 110 15.16 20.34 2.18
N THR A 111 14.02 20.86 2.60
CA THR A 111 13.82 21.55 3.88
C THR A 111 13.12 20.64 4.89
N ASP A 112 12.24 19.76 4.39
CA ASP A 112 11.37 18.91 5.19
C ASP A 112 11.48 17.46 4.73
N PHE A 113 11.44 16.55 5.70
CA PHE A 113 11.68 15.12 5.52
C PHE A 113 10.48 14.35 6.04
N TRP A 114 9.67 13.80 5.13
CA TRP A 114 8.47 13.04 5.47
C TRP A 114 8.60 11.59 5.00
N ALA A 115 7.94 10.67 5.70
CA ALA A 115 7.92 9.26 5.33
C ALA A 115 6.59 8.61 5.74
N CYS A 116 6.13 7.64 4.96
CA CYS A 116 4.89 6.92 5.26
C CYS A 116 4.99 5.91 6.41
N GLY A 117 6.16 5.80 7.04
CA GLY A 117 6.43 4.92 8.19
C GLY A 117 7.87 5.03 8.65
N VAL A 118 8.15 4.45 9.81
CA VAL A 118 9.50 4.48 10.44
C VAL A 118 10.53 3.81 9.55
N GLU A 119 10.20 2.68 8.93
CA GLU A 119 11.07 1.93 8.02
C GLU A 119 11.38 2.73 6.75
N ALA A 120 10.39 3.43 6.19
CA ALA A 120 10.59 4.32 5.06
C ALA A 120 11.51 5.49 5.46
N ALA A 121 11.32 6.08 6.64
CA ALA A 121 12.21 7.12 7.15
C ALA A 121 13.65 6.63 7.34
N ASN A 122 13.84 5.41 7.87
CA ASN A 122 15.14 4.77 8.01
C ASN A 122 15.80 4.49 6.66
N HIS A 123 15.00 4.14 5.64
CA HIS A 123 15.48 3.91 4.29
C HIS A 123 15.89 5.21 3.59
N PHE A 124 15.06 6.26 3.65
CA PHE A 124 15.26 7.50 2.92
C PHE A 124 16.26 8.46 3.56
N TYR A 125 16.39 8.46 4.89
CA TYR A 125 17.15 9.47 5.61
C TYR A 125 18.18 8.87 6.56
N HIS A 126 19.18 9.67 6.93
CA HIS A 126 20.12 9.30 7.96
C HIS A 126 20.54 10.54 8.80
N GLY A 127 21.24 10.32 9.91
CA GLY A 127 21.78 11.41 10.72
C GLY A 127 20.70 12.42 11.16
N LYS A 128 20.95 13.70 10.86
CA LYS A 128 20.05 14.81 11.23
C LYS A 128 18.71 14.74 10.50
N GLU A 129 18.73 14.41 9.22
CA GLU A 129 17.51 14.29 8.40
C GLU A 129 16.58 13.21 8.92
N ARG A 130 17.16 12.09 9.38
CA ARG A 130 16.38 11.00 10.00
C ARG A 130 15.77 11.40 11.34
N LYS A 131 16.50 12.16 12.16
CA LYS A 131 16.00 12.65 13.45
C LYS A 131 14.85 13.64 13.30
N ASN A 132 14.87 14.42 12.24
CA ASN A 132 13.87 15.43 11.93
C ASN A 132 12.76 14.93 11.00
N ALA A 133 12.80 13.64 10.60
CA ALA A 133 11.80 13.09 9.71
C ALA A 133 10.46 12.90 10.43
N LEU A 134 9.40 13.46 9.83
CA LEU A 134 8.03 13.25 10.26
C LEU A 134 7.47 11.97 9.62
N VAL A 135 6.79 11.16 10.42
CA VAL A 135 6.04 10.02 9.91
C VAL A 135 4.60 10.47 9.67
N ILE A 136 4.19 10.39 8.40
CA ILE A 136 2.84 10.70 7.95
C ILE A 136 2.29 9.42 7.31
N ASN A 137 1.43 8.73 8.03
CA ASN A 137 0.90 7.47 7.59
C ASN A 137 0.04 7.62 6.32
N ASN A 138 0.11 6.63 5.43
CA ASN A 138 -0.87 6.51 4.35
C ASN A 138 -2.23 6.19 4.97
N ALA A 139 -3.20 7.07 4.79
CA ALA A 139 -4.50 6.95 5.42
C ALA A 139 -5.57 6.38 4.47
N ILE A 140 -6.64 5.86 5.05
CA ILE A 140 -7.80 5.27 4.35
C ILE A 140 -9.09 5.96 4.78
N GLU A 141 -10.13 5.88 3.95
CA GLU A 141 -11.51 6.16 4.38
C GLU A 141 -12.04 4.97 5.15
N VAL A 142 -11.89 5.00 6.48
CA VAL A 142 -12.17 3.85 7.36
C VAL A 142 -13.59 3.32 7.17
N GLU A 143 -14.58 4.21 6.98
CA GLU A 143 -15.99 3.87 6.83
C GLU A 143 -16.25 2.91 5.66
N GLN A 144 -15.45 3.00 4.57
CA GLN A 144 -15.59 2.13 3.39
C GLN A 144 -15.15 0.68 3.66
N PHE A 145 -14.36 0.47 4.71
CA PHE A 145 -13.79 -0.83 5.05
C PHE A 145 -14.46 -1.50 6.24
N LEU A 146 -15.27 -0.78 7.01
CA LEU A 146 -15.95 -1.35 8.18
C LEU A 146 -16.83 -2.55 7.79
N TYR A 147 -16.77 -3.61 8.61
CA TYR A 147 -17.55 -4.83 8.40
C TYR A 147 -19.04 -4.55 8.21
N ASN A 148 -19.66 -5.24 7.25
CA ASN A 148 -21.07 -5.17 6.95
C ASN A 148 -21.62 -6.57 6.63
N GLU A 149 -22.50 -7.07 7.50
CA GLU A 149 -23.11 -8.39 7.39
C GLU A 149 -23.93 -8.56 6.11
N GLU A 150 -24.76 -7.59 5.77
CA GLU A 150 -25.62 -7.67 4.56
C GLU A 150 -24.77 -7.75 3.29
N VAL A 151 -23.65 -7.02 3.25
CA VAL A 151 -22.69 -7.08 2.14
C VAL A 151 -22.01 -8.45 2.10
N ARG A 152 -21.66 -9.00 3.27
CA ARG A 152 -21.08 -10.35 3.37
C ARG A 152 -22.02 -11.41 2.82
N GLU A 153 -23.24 -11.46 3.28
CA GLU A 153 -24.27 -12.43 2.83
C GLU A 153 -24.49 -12.33 1.32
N LYS A 154 -24.66 -11.10 0.81
CA LYS A 154 -24.85 -10.83 -0.63
C LYS A 154 -23.68 -11.35 -1.46
N LEU A 155 -22.46 -10.98 -1.08
CA LEU A 155 -21.27 -11.36 -1.84
C LEU A 155 -20.95 -12.85 -1.72
N ARG A 156 -21.12 -13.47 -0.55
CA ARG A 156 -20.98 -14.92 -0.42
C ARG A 156 -21.93 -15.68 -1.33
N LYS A 157 -23.18 -15.22 -1.42
CA LYS A 157 -24.16 -15.79 -2.36
C LYS A 157 -23.74 -15.59 -3.83
N GLU A 158 -23.22 -14.42 -4.18
CA GLU A 158 -22.70 -14.12 -5.55
C GLU A 158 -21.57 -15.06 -5.97
N TYR A 159 -20.69 -15.41 -5.03
CA TYR A 159 -19.54 -16.30 -5.25
C TYR A 159 -19.78 -17.77 -4.93
N ASP A 160 -21.04 -18.17 -4.66
CA ASP A 160 -21.42 -19.55 -4.28
C ASP A 160 -20.62 -20.08 -3.07
N ILE A 161 -20.52 -19.25 -2.03
CA ILE A 161 -19.83 -19.54 -0.77
C ILE A 161 -20.88 -19.70 0.33
N SER A 162 -20.95 -20.88 0.96
CA SER A 162 -21.86 -21.13 2.08
C SER A 162 -21.44 -20.35 3.33
N GLU A 163 -22.38 -20.11 4.24
CA GLU A 163 -22.14 -19.31 5.46
C GLU A 163 -21.08 -19.94 6.37
N ASP A 164 -21.09 -21.27 6.47
CA ASP A 164 -20.15 -22.08 7.27
C ASP A 164 -18.79 -22.30 6.60
N CYS A 165 -18.62 -21.84 5.34
CA CYS A 165 -17.37 -21.98 4.62
C CYS A 165 -16.29 -21.05 5.19
N LEU A 166 -15.12 -21.59 5.51
CA LEU A 166 -13.95 -20.81 5.88
C LEU A 166 -13.34 -20.14 4.63
N VAL A 167 -13.34 -18.83 4.58
CA VAL A 167 -12.79 -18.07 3.45
C VAL A 167 -11.50 -17.36 3.85
N VAL A 168 -10.40 -17.82 3.29
CA VAL A 168 -9.07 -17.22 3.45
C VAL A 168 -8.74 -16.43 2.20
N GLY A 169 -8.27 -15.19 2.33
CA GLY A 169 -8.05 -14.39 1.14
C GLY A 169 -6.90 -13.39 1.21
N GLN A 170 -6.47 -12.98 0.03
CA GLN A 170 -5.44 -11.96 -0.18
C GLN A 170 -5.94 -10.90 -1.16
N VAL A 171 -5.75 -9.64 -0.82
CA VAL A 171 -5.96 -8.50 -1.73
C VAL A 171 -4.60 -7.97 -2.18
N SER A 172 -4.31 -8.13 -3.47
CA SER A 172 -3.05 -7.65 -4.05
C SER A 172 -3.05 -7.73 -5.57
N ARG A 173 -2.14 -7.02 -6.23
CA ARG A 173 -1.78 -7.39 -7.61
C ARG A 173 -1.19 -8.80 -7.60
N LEU A 174 -1.57 -9.62 -8.57
CA LEU A 174 -0.98 -10.95 -8.73
C LEU A 174 0.44 -10.79 -9.31
N TYR A 175 1.39 -10.59 -8.41
CA TYR A 175 2.81 -10.44 -8.71
C TYR A 175 3.61 -11.33 -7.77
N GLU A 176 3.83 -12.54 -8.19
CA GLU A 176 4.39 -13.65 -7.41
C GLU A 176 5.66 -13.28 -6.66
N LYS A 177 6.60 -12.61 -7.33
CA LYS A 177 7.89 -12.25 -6.74
C LYS A 177 7.78 -11.40 -5.46
N ALA A 178 6.76 -10.55 -5.37
CA ALA A 178 6.55 -9.70 -4.20
C ALA A 178 5.47 -10.26 -3.27
N LYS A 179 4.35 -10.71 -3.84
CA LYS A 179 3.12 -11.03 -3.11
C LYS A 179 2.99 -12.49 -2.70
N ASN A 180 3.83 -13.38 -3.29
CA ASN A 180 4.00 -14.77 -2.86
C ASN A 180 2.70 -15.59 -2.86
N GLN A 181 1.90 -15.46 -3.93
CA GLN A 181 0.60 -16.13 -4.03
C GLN A 181 0.76 -17.66 -4.10
N SER A 182 1.87 -18.16 -4.64
CA SER A 182 2.16 -19.59 -4.64
C SER A 182 2.25 -20.18 -3.22
N PHE A 183 2.78 -19.39 -2.28
CA PHE A 183 2.80 -19.77 -0.87
C PHE A 183 1.38 -19.91 -0.30
N CYS A 184 0.47 -18.98 -0.70
CA CYS A 184 -0.94 -19.09 -0.28
C CYS A 184 -1.58 -20.38 -0.75
N VAL A 185 -1.35 -20.79 -2.01
CA VAL A 185 -1.88 -22.06 -2.55
C VAL A 185 -1.34 -23.27 -1.79
N LYS A 186 -0.02 -23.29 -1.48
CA LYS A 186 0.62 -24.38 -0.73
C LYS A 186 0.11 -24.48 0.71
N VAL A 187 -0.02 -23.37 1.42
CA VAL A 187 -0.62 -23.34 2.76
C VAL A 187 -2.08 -23.79 2.70
N PHE A 188 -2.83 -23.36 1.69
CA PHE A 188 -4.22 -23.73 1.53
C PHE A 188 -4.38 -25.23 1.26
N SER A 189 -3.45 -25.89 0.56
CA SER A 189 -3.46 -27.35 0.38
C SER A 189 -3.28 -28.10 1.69
N GLU A 190 -2.57 -27.55 2.67
CA GLU A 190 -2.50 -28.14 4.03
C GLU A 190 -3.76 -27.81 4.86
N LEU A 191 -4.32 -26.60 4.69
CA LEU A 191 -5.53 -26.19 5.38
C LEU A 191 -6.72 -27.06 5.01
N ILE A 192 -6.91 -27.37 3.71
CA ILE A 192 -8.05 -28.13 3.21
C ILE A 192 -8.08 -29.58 3.75
N LYS A 193 -6.93 -30.13 4.14
CA LYS A 193 -6.86 -31.48 4.80
C LYS A 193 -7.51 -31.48 6.19
N LYS A 194 -7.57 -30.28 6.84
CA LYS A 194 -8.10 -30.08 8.20
C LYS A 194 -9.49 -29.45 8.20
N GLU A 195 -9.82 -28.66 7.19
CA GLU A 195 -11.08 -27.95 7.03
C GLU A 195 -11.52 -28.03 5.56
N LEU A 196 -12.30 -29.05 5.22
CA LEU A 196 -12.73 -29.34 3.85
C LEU A 196 -13.64 -28.24 3.26
N ASN A 197 -14.47 -27.62 4.11
CA ASN A 197 -15.35 -26.53 3.68
C ASN A 197 -14.63 -25.20 3.74
N SER A 198 -13.64 -25.02 2.85
CA SER A 198 -12.84 -23.80 2.75
C SER A 198 -12.72 -23.31 1.32
N ARG A 199 -12.44 -22.01 1.17
CA ARG A 199 -12.10 -21.35 -0.10
C ARG A 199 -10.87 -20.45 0.10
N LEU A 200 -10.04 -20.39 -0.95
CA LEU A 200 -8.96 -19.40 -1.07
C LEU A 200 -9.35 -18.37 -2.11
N VAL A 201 -9.36 -17.09 -1.73
CA VAL A 201 -9.81 -16.00 -2.59
C VAL A 201 -8.67 -15.04 -2.88
N PHE A 202 -8.34 -14.84 -4.15
CA PHE A 202 -7.42 -13.80 -4.62
C PHE A 202 -8.20 -12.63 -5.23
N ILE A 203 -8.09 -11.47 -4.61
CA ILE A 203 -8.75 -10.22 -5.03
C ILE A 203 -7.69 -9.32 -5.65
N GLY A 204 -7.74 -9.12 -6.98
CA GLY A 204 -6.81 -8.23 -7.66
C GLY A 204 -6.48 -8.62 -9.10
N LYS A 205 -5.73 -7.74 -9.75
CA LYS A 205 -5.35 -7.87 -11.18
C LYS A 205 -4.03 -8.62 -11.33
N GLY A 206 -3.93 -9.47 -12.35
CA GLY A 206 -2.70 -10.12 -12.79
C GLY A 206 -2.97 -11.38 -13.61
N ASP A 207 -1.89 -12.02 -14.07
CA ASP A 207 -1.97 -13.31 -14.74
C ASP A 207 -2.23 -14.43 -13.71
N THR A 208 -3.29 -15.19 -13.92
CA THR A 208 -3.70 -16.30 -13.03
C THR A 208 -3.20 -17.65 -13.51
N THR A 209 -2.62 -17.75 -14.70
CA THR A 209 -2.28 -19.03 -15.38
C THR A 209 -1.37 -19.91 -14.49
N PHE A 210 -0.29 -19.32 -13.97
CA PHE A 210 0.63 -20.03 -13.09
C PHE A 210 -0.05 -20.53 -11.80
N LEU A 211 -0.86 -19.68 -11.16
CA LEU A 211 -1.54 -20.03 -9.91
C LEU A 211 -2.64 -21.07 -10.11
N LYS A 212 -3.35 -21.06 -11.24
CA LYS A 212 -4.33 -22.08 -11.59
C LYS A 212 -3.66 -23.45 -11.82
N ASN A 213 -2.53 -23.46 -12.52
CA ASN A 213 -1.76 -24.69 -12.72
C ASN A 213 -1.23 -25.24 -11.38
N LEU A 214 -0.75 -24.37 -10.52
CA LEU A 214 -0.29 -24.75 -9.19
C LEU A 214 -1.45 -25.28 -8.32
N ALA A 215 -2.61 -24.64 -8.34
CA ALA A 215 -3.80 -25.10 -7.62
C ALA A 215 -4.23 -26.51 -8.08
N LYS A 216 -4.15 -26.77 -9.39
CA LYS A 216 -4.40 -28.09 -9.96
C LYS A 216 -3.37 -29.13 -9.51
N GLU A 217 -2.09 -28.78 -9.51
CA GLU A 217 -1.01 -29.65 -9.01
C GLU A 217 -1.23 -30.07 -7.55
N TYR A 218 -1.75 -29.15 -6.73
CA TYR A 218 -2.06 -29.39 -5.32
C TYR A 218 -3.49 -29.91 -5.07
N GLY A 219 -4.29 -30.15 -6.12
CA GLY A 219 -5.65 -30.72 -6.03
C GLY A 219 -6.66 -29.80 -5.33
N VAL A 220 -6.50 -28.49 -5.48
CA VAL A 220 -7.36 -27.46 -4.82
C VAL A 220 -7.97 -26.46 -5.81
N GLU A 221 -7.90 -26.74 -7.10
CA GLU A 221 -8.34 -25.81 -8.17
C GLU A 221 -9.80 -25.37 -8.04
N ASP A 222 -10.70 -26.29 -7.66
CA ASP A 222 -12.14 -26.02 -7.49
C ASP A 222 -12.45 -25.16 -6.25
N LYS A 223 -11.46 -24.90 -5.41
CA LYS A 223 -11.58 -24.19 -4.16
C LYS A 223 -10.86 -22.84 -4.16
N VAL A 224 -10.20 -22.48 -5.27
CA VAL A 224 -9.49 -21.21 -5.44
C VAL A 224 -10.29 -20.28 -6.34
N ILE A 225 -10.64 -19.10 -5.81
CA ILE A 225 -11.41 -18.07 -6.51
C ILE A 225 -10.51 -16.91 -6.89
N PHE A 226 -10.53 -16.51 -8.17
CA PHE A 226 -9.85 -15.33 -8.68
C PHE A 226 -10.90 -14.30 -9.08
N THR A 227 -11.06 -13.23 -8.33
CA THR A 227 -12.12 -12.22 -8.57
C THR A 227 -11.76 -11.20 -9.64
N GLY A 228 -10.49 -11.12 -10.04
CA GLY A 228 -9.97 -10.04 -10.87
C GLY A 228 -9.89 -8.70 -10.13
N LEU A 229 -9.71 -7.61 -10.89
CA LEU A 229 -9.68 -6.25 -10.34
C LEU A 229 -11.07 -5.86 -9.84
N LYS A 230 -11.13 -5.39 -8.61
CA LYS A 230 -12.36 -4.86 -7.99
C LYS A 230 -12.13 -3.41 -7.56
N SER A 231 -13.11 -2.55 -7.81
CA SER A 231 -13.11 -1.15 -7.35
C SER A 231 -13.65 -1.00 -5.92
N ASN A 232 -14.40 -1.99 -5.43
CA ASN A 232 -15.06 -2.04 -4.13
C ASN A 232 -14.33 -2.98 -3.16
N VAL A 233 -13.02 -2.79 -2.98
CA VAL A 233 -12.19 -3.65 -2.12
C VAL A 233 -12.73 -3.75 -0.70
N GLY A 234 -13.23 -2.63 -0.12
CA GLY A 234 -13.84 -2.63 1.21
C GLY A 234 -15.03 -3.59 1.35
N GLU A 235 -15.89 -3.65 0.32
CA GLU A 235 -16.98 -4.62 0.29
C GLU A 235 -16.44 -6.05 0.16
N MET A 236 -15.45 -6.26 -0.72
CA MET A 236 -14.87 -7.58 -0.95
C MET A 236 -14.21 -8.19 0.28
N LEU A 237 -13.68 -7.38 1.20
CA LEU A 237 -13.11 -7.88 2.46
C LEU A 237 -14.16 -8.56 3.35
N ASN A 238 -15.46 -8.25 3.20
CA ASN A 238 -16.51 -8.86 4.00
C ASN A 238 -16.70 -10.35 3.72
N ILE A 239 -16.33 -10.87 2.55
CA ILE A 239 -16.46 -12.31 2.25
C ILE A 239 -15.45 -13.16 3.01
N LEU A 240 -14.31 -12.58 3.42
CA LEU A 240 -13.21 -13.28 4.07
C LEU A 240 -13.50 -13.54 5.54
N ASP A 241 -12.86 -14.55 6.11
CA ASP A 241 -12.79 -14.82 7.54
C ASP A 241 -11.38 -14.55 8.08
N VAL A 242 -10.37 -14.79 7.25
CA VAL A 242 -8.97 -14.51 7.57
C VAL A 242 -8.29 -13.80 6.39
N PHE A 243 -7.62 -12.70 6.68
CA PHE A 243 -6.78 -12.03 5.71
C PHE A 243 -5.36 -12.64 5.74
N PHE A 244 -4.95 -13.26 4.64
CA PHE A 244 -3.70 -14.01 4.55
C PHE A 244 -2.70 -13.31 3.63
N PHE A 245 -1.57 -12.85 4.19
CA PHE A 245 -0.64 -11.98 3.47
C PHE A 245 0.83 -12.37 3.69
N PRO A 246 1.31 -13.50 3.11
CA PRO A 246 2.69 -13.97 3.25
C PRO A 246 3.63 -13.33 2.22
N SER A 247 3.54 -12.03 1.99
CA SER A 247 4.37 -11.32 1.01
C SER A 247 5.86 -11.45 1.30
N ASN A 248 6.68 -11.52 0.24
CA ASN A 248 8.13 -11.59 0.35
C ASN A 248 8.75 -10.26 0.76
N PHE A 249 8.16 -9.15 0.31
CA PHE A 249 8.59 -7.80 0.70
C PHE A 249 7.51 -6.76 0.43
N GLU A 250 7.43 -5.76 1.30
CA GLU A 250 6.53 -4.62 1.23
C GLU A 250 7.23 -3.35 1.71
N GLY A 251 6.68 -2.19 1.31
CA GLY A 251 6.99 -0.92 1.95
C GLY A 251 6.20 -0.76 3.25
N LEU A 252 5.04 -0.14 3.17
CA LEU A 252 3.99 -0.20 4.18
C LEU A 252 2.71 -0.67 3.47
N PRO A 253 2.30 -1.94 3.65
CA PRO A 253 1.16 -2.48 2.93
C PRO A 253 -0.15 -1.95 3.51
N ILE A 254 -0.70 -0.90 2.87
CA ILE A 254 -1.94 -0.26 3.31
C ILE A 254 -3.12 -1.25 3.38
N VAL A 255 -3.11 -2.27 2.55
CA VAL A 255 -4.12 -3.34 2.55
C VAL A 255 -4.24 -4.06 3.89
N LEU A 256 -3.18 -4.08 4.71
CA LEU A 256 -3.23 -4.63 6.07
C LEU A 256 -3.97 -3.70 7.04
N VAL A 257 -3.94 -2.39 6.80
CA VAL A 257 -4.77 -1.42 7.52
C VAL A 257 -6.22 -1.55 7.09
N GLU A 258 -6.47 -1.73 5.79
CA GLU A 258 -7.81 -1.97 5.22
C GLU A 258 -8.45 -3.24 5.79
N ALA A 259 -7.69 -4.34 5.87
CA ALA A 259 -8.16 -5.60 6.48
C ALA A 259 -8.47 -5.44 7.97
N GLN A 260 -7.63 -4.72 8.73
CA GLN A 260 -7.90 -4.40 10.13
C GLN A 260 -9.11 -3.47 10.28
N ALA A 261 -9.31 -2.51 9.38
CA ALA A 261 -10.52 -1.68 9.37
C ALA A 261 -11.80 -2.48 9.13
N ASN A 262 -11.70 -3.65 8.47
CA ASN A 262 -12.79 -4.61 8.37
C ASN A 262 -12.92 -5.53 9.63
N GLY A 263 -12.07 -5.36 10.62
CA GLY A 263 -12.02 -6.22 11.81
C GLY A 263 -11.43 -7.61 11.57
N LEU A 264 -10.92 -7.91 10.37
CA LEU A 264 -10.37 -9.22 10.01
C LEU A 264 -9.14 -9.57 10.84
N PRO A 265 -9.02 -10.83 11.31
CA PRO A 265 -7.74 -11.34 11.74
C PRO A 265 -6.79 -11.42 10.55
N VAL A 266 -5.54 -11.04 10.79
CA VAL A 266 -4.51 -11.00 9.75
C VAL A 266 -3.42 -12.00 10.07
N VAL A 267 -3.12 -12.91 9.13
CA VAL A 267 -1.98 -13.82 9.20
C VAL A 267 -0.94 -13.39 8.16
N THR A 268 0.26 -13.05 8.59
CA THR A 268 1.27 -12.42 7.74
C THR A 268 2.69 -12.90 8.02
N ALA A 269 3.62 -12.58 7.11
CA ALA A 269 5.03 -12.86 7.33
C ALA A 269 5.63 -11.89 8.37
N ASN A 270 6.43 -12.41 9.30
CA ASN A 270 6.94 -11.69 10.48
C ASN A 270 8.00 -10.62 10.16
N HIS A 271 8.58 -10.64 8.97
CA HIS A 271 9.57 -9.65 8.51
C HIS A 271 8.94 -8.41 7.86
N LEU A 272 7.61 -8.40 7.65
CA LEU A 272 6.95 -7.27 7.01
C LEU A 272 6.79 -6.08 7.96
N PRO A 273 7.00 -4.85 7.47
CA PRO A 273 6.67 -3.65 8.23
C PRO A 273 5.15 -3.48 8.25
N VAL A 274 4.56 -3.66 9.42
CA VAL A 274 3.10 -3.65 9.57
C VAL A 274 2.65 -2.81 10.74
N ALA A 275 1.57 -2.06 10.53
CA ALA A 275 0.85 -1.40 11.60
C ALA A 275 0.00 -2.44 12.35
N ARG A 276 0.34 -2.70 13.61
CA ARG A 276 -0.43 -3.56 14.50
C ARG A 276 -1.40 -2.68 15.29
N ILE A 277 -2.64 -2.57 14.79
CA ILE A 277 -3.63 -1.62 15.31
C ILE A 277 -4.62 -2.34 16.23
N LEU A 278 -5.10 -3.49 15.79
CA LEU A 278 -6.08 -4.29 16.51
C LEU A 278 -5.41 -5.47 17.25
N GLU A 279 -6.01 -5.91 18.35
CA GLU A 279 -5.52 -6.98 19.20
C GLU A 279 -5.51 -8.37 18.52
N ASN A 280 -6.36 -8.59 17.50
CA ASN A 280 -6.43 -9.85 16.73
C ASN A 280 -5.38 -9.94 15.61
N TYR A 281 -4.45 -9.00 15.56
CA TYR A 281 -3.46 -8.91 14.48
C TYR A 281 -2.17 -9.72 14.72
N ASP A 282 -1.80 -10.06 15.95
CA ASP A 282 -0.47 -10.66 16.22
C ASP A 282 -0.35 -12.14 15.83
N ASN A 283 -0.47 -12.41 14.52
CA ASN A 283 -0.47 -13.74 13.92
C ASN A 283 0.63 -13.84 12.85
N SER A 284 1.82 -13.33 13.12
CA SER A 284 2.93 -13.35 12.18
C SER A 284 3.82 -14.59 12.32
N LEU A 285 4.22 -15.17 11.17
CA LEU A 285 5.03 -16.39 11.06
C LEU A 285 6.22 -16.17 10.12
N SER A 286 7.24 -17.02 10.25
CA SER A 286 8.36 -17.03 9.32
C SER A 286 7.99 -17.73 8.01
N LEU A 287 8.37 -17.15 6.85
CA LEU A 287 8.22 -17.84 5.57
C LEU A 287 9.02 -19.16 5.46
N LYS A 288 9.86 -19.46 6.47
CA LYS A 288 10.61 -20.72 6.56
C LYS A 288 9.86 -21.79 7.36
N ASP A 289 8.78 -21.40 8.04
CA ASP A 289 7.97 -22.35 8.80
C ASP A 289 7.18 -23.25 7.84
N GLU A 290 6.89 -24.47 8.27
CA GLU A 290 6.10 -25.47 7.54
C GLU A 290 4.72 -24.90 7.15
N PHE A 291 4.21 -25.27 5.97
CA PHE A 291 2.90 -24.82 5.51
C PHE A 291 1.77 -25.25 6.45
N SER A 292 1.92 -26.39 7.12
CA SER A 292 1.00 -26.90 8.13
C SER A 292 0.89 -25.96 9.34
N ILE A 293 1.99 -25.33 9.78
CA ILE A 293 2.02 -24.36 10.89
C ILE A 293 1.22 -23.11 10.51
N TRP A 294 1.36 -22.67 9.27
CA TRP A 294 0.58 -21.55 8.73
C TRP A 294 -0.93 -21.91 8.65
N ALA A 295 -1.25 -23.12 8.21
CA ALA A 295 -2.64 -23.60 8.18
C ALA A 295 -3.25 -23.64 9.59
N ASP A 296 -2.50 -24.15 10.60
CA ASP A 296 -2.95 -24.18 11.99
C ASP A 296 -3.15 -22.78 12.57
N LYS A 297 -2.26 -21.82 12.23
CA LYS A 297 -2.43 -20.43 12.63
C LYS A 297 -3.71 -19.84 12.03
N ILE A 298 -3.99 -20.06 10.74
CA ILE A 298 -5.22 -19.60 10.09
C ILE A 298 -6.45 -20.16 10.80
N LEU A 299 -6.46 -21.46 11.08
CA LEU A 299 -7.56 -22.11 11.80
C LEU A 299 -7.75 -21.57 13.22
N SER A 300 -6.66 -21.26 13.91
CA SER A 300 -6.72 -20.74 15.29
C SER A 300 -7.35 -19.36 15.40
N VAL A 301 -7.31 -18.56 14.33
CA VAL A 301 -7.81 -17.17 14.34
C VAL A 301 -9.10 -16.95 13.57
N ARG A 302 -9.64 -17.99 12.91
CA ARG A 302 -10.78 -17.88 11.98
C ARG A 302 -12.03 -17.20 12.56
N ASN A 303 -12.24 -17.29 13.88
CA ASN A 303 -13.41 -16.73 14.57
C ASN A 303 -13.06 -15.45 15.37
N SER A 304 -11.90 -14.85 15.13
CA SER A 304 -11.45 -13.70 15.93
C SER A 304 -11.72 -12.34 15.27
N ARG A 305 -12.63 -12.26 14.29
CA ARG A 305 -13.06 -10.98 13.70
C ARG A 305 -13.64 -10.07 14.77
N ILE A 306 -13.23 -8.80 14.74
CA ILE A 306 -13.78 -7.78 15.62
C ILE A 306 -14.97 -7.12 14.92
N LEU A 307 -16.17 -7.36 15.43
CA LEU A 307 -17.44 -6.87 14.85
C LEU A 307 -17.84 -5.48 15.38
N ASP A 308 -17.25 -5.02 16.47
CA ASP A 308 -17.47 -3.67 17.03
C ASP A 308 -16.88 -2.60 16.11
N ARG A 309 -17.72 -2.06 15.25
CA ARG A 309 -17.35 -1.06 14.23
C ARG A 309 -16.85 0.25 14.86
N GLU A 310 -17.42 0.68 15.98
CA GLU A 310 -17.00 1.91 16.66
C GLU A 310 -15.62 1.76 17.29
N LYS A 311 -15.37 0.62 17.93
CA LYS A 311 -14.05 0.25 18.45
C LYS A 311 -13.00 0.23 17.34
N VAL A 312 -13.30 -0.43 16.22
CA VAL A 312 -12.40 -0.52 15.06
C VAL A 312 -12.13 0.87 14.50
N TYR A 313 -13.16 1.66 14.22
CA TYR A 313 -13.02 3.02 13.70
C TYR A 313 -12.13 3.88 14.59
N ARG A 314 -12.40 3.89 15.89
CA ARG A 314 -11.63 4.64 16.88
C ARG A 314 -10.16 4.21 16.88
N LYS A 315 -9.86 2.90 16.92
CA LYS A 315 -8.49 2.37 16.94
C LYS A 315 -7.70 2.75 15.68
N ILE A 316 -8.29 2.63 14.50
CA ILE A 316 -7.67 3.04 13.23
C ILE A 316 -7.38 4.56 13.23
N THR A 317 -8.33 5.36 13.72
CA THR A 317 -8.19 6.83 13.82
C THR A 317 -7.10 7.23 14.80
N GLU A 318 -7.08 6.69 16.02
CA GLU A 318 -6.06 6.93 17.03
C GLU A 318 -4.66 6.54 16.56
N SER A 319 -4.57 5.56 15.67
CA SER A 319 -3.30 5.11 15.07
C SER A 319 -2.84 5.96 13.88
N GLY A 320 -3.60 7.02 13.51
CA GLY A 320 -3.23 7.97 12.45
C GLY A 320 -3.45 7.45 11.03
N TYR A 321 -4.37 6.50 10.82
CA TYR A 321 -4.69 5.94 9.50
C TYR A 321 -6.05 6.38 8.94
N GLU A 322 -6.77 7.28 9.64
CA GLU A 322 -8.05 7.82 9.15
C GLU A 322 -7.79 9.07 8.29
N ILE A 323 -8.38 9.10 7.07
CA ILE A 323 -8.07 10.09 6.03
C ILE A 323 -8.40 11.54 6.44
N LYS A 324 -9.52 11.78 7.14
CA LYS A 324 -9.94 13.13 7.54
C LYS A 324 -8.99 13.72 8.58
N SER A 325 -8.52 12.89 9.51
CA SER A 325 -7.54 13.27 10.54
C SER A 325 -6.17 13.55 9.91
N SER A 326 -5.73 12.66 9.02
CA SER A 326 -4.47 12.82 8.29
C SER A 326 -4.47 14.06 7.40
N THR A 327 -5.61 14.37 6.77
CA THR A 327 -5.74 15.57 5.94
C THR A 327 -5.60 16.85 6.76
N ARG A 328 -6.24 16.92 7.94
CA ARG A 328 -6.11 18.08 8.84
C ARG A 328 -4.66 18.28 9.29
N GLU A 329 -3.98 17.18 9.61
CA GLU A 329 -2.57 17.25 9.99
C GLU A 329 -1.68 17.72 8.83
N LEU A 330 -1.92 17.22 7.60
CA LEU A 330 -1.23 17.70 6.40
C LEU A 330 -1.47 19.19 6.16
N GLU A 331 -2.72 19.66 6.28
CA GLU A 331 -3.05 21.09 6.16
C GLU A 331 -2.28 21.94 7.18
N ARG A 332 -2.21 21.50 8.44
CA ARG A 332 -1.41 22.16 9.47
C ARG A 332 0.08 22.23 9.07
N LEU A 333 0.65 21.11 8.65
CA LEU A 333 2.06 21.00 8.27
C LEU A 333 2.42 21.81 7.02
N PHE A 334 1.47 22.03 6.09
CA PHE A 334 1.70 22.90 4.94
C PHE A 334 1.70 24.39 5.32
N ASN A 335 0.98 24.78 6.37
CA ASN A 335 0.86 26.16 6.82
C ASN A 335 1.99 26.59 7.81
N GLU A 336 2.73 25.65 8.34
CA GLU A 336 3.97 25.87 9.13
C GLU A 336 5.19 26.09 8.21
#